data_c75e2959849f6f60685596d6da57f782
#
_entry.id   c75e2959849f6f60685596d6da57f782
#
_cell.length_a   1.000
_cell.length_b   1.000
_cell.length_c   1.000
_cell.angle_alpha   90.00
_cell.angle_beta   90.00
_cell.angle_gamma   90.00
#
_symmetry.space_group_name_H-M   'P 1'
#
loop_
_entity.id
_entity.type
_entity.pdbx_description
1 polymer ?
#
loop_
_entity_poly.entity_id
_entity_poly.type
_entity_poly.pdbx_seq_one_letter_code
_entity_poly.pdbx_strand_id
1 'polypeptide(L)'
;MSAKLQLARRGGFASLGVALLCAAVGLVVPCASSRAATGPGAAVDGEQEEGFTNLLGDDAKDHWRGYADEGWPAGWKLADGTLVRAGGGGDIMSKQEYGDFDLRLDWKISEGGNSGIIYRVSTGDPAPYLSGMECQVLDNQRHADGKNPLTSAGGLYALYAPDPDACKPAGEWNQVRIVVRGKHVQHYLNGKKVVDCVIGSDDWNKRLAASKFAGWEKFAKNDRGHFTLQDHGDEVWYRNVRIKSLDKKSAAE
;
A
#
# COMPACT_ATOMS: atom_id res chain seq x y z
N MET A 1 -39.23 51.19 0.13
CA MET A 1 -40.46 51.08 0.95
C MET A 1 -40.21 49.98 1.94
N SER A 2 -39.81 50.33 3.11
CA SER A 2 -40.43 50.30 4.43
C SER A 2 -40.44 48.86 5.00
N ALA A 3 -39.56 48.53 5.92
CA ALA A 3 -39.38 48.90 7.34
C ALA A 3 -40.45 48.26 8.27
N LYS A 4 -39.95 47.58 9.29
CA LYS A 4 -40.20 47.61 10.75
C LYS A 4 -40.04 46.21 11.34
N LEU A 5 -39.08 45.86 12.16
CA LEU A 5 -38.74 46.26 13.54
C LEU A 5 -39.85 46.07 14.58
N GLN A 6 -39.64 45.18 15.55
CA GLN A 6 -40.06 45.22 16.96
C GLN A 6 -39.66 43.90 17.64
N LEU A 7 -38.81 43.83 18.54
CA LEU A 7 -38.43 44.27 19.92
C LEU A 7 -39.36 43.77 21.05
N ALA A 8 -38.71 43.07 21.99
CA ALA A 8 -38.88 42.99 23.44
C ALA A 8 -39.87 41.98 24.03
N ARG A 9 -39.47 41.15 25.01
CA ARG A 9 -39.42 41.50 26.42
C ARG A 9 -38.88 40.38 27.30
N ARG A 10 -38.19 40.84 28.33
CA ARG A 10 -37.61 40.19 29.47
C ARG A 10 -38.63 39.46 30.37
N GLY A 11 -38.15 38.44 31.08
CA GLY A 11 -38.82 37.92 32.28
C GLY A 11 -37.88 36.99 33.04
N GLY A 12 -37.22 37.52 34.07
CA GLY A 12 -36.42 36.76 35.01
C GLY A 12 -37.28 36.26 36.16
N PHE A 13 -36.97 35.11 36.69
CA PHE A 13 -37.34 34.71 38.06
C PHE A 13 -36.17 33.98 38.71
N ALA A 14 -35.78 34.54 39.81
CA ALA A 14 -34.87 33.95 40.79
C ALA A 14 -35.63 33.06 41.76
N SER A 15 -35.14 31.95 42.19
CA SER A 15 -35.54 31.28 43.42
C SER A 15 -34.43 30.39 43.95
N LEU A 16 -33.90 30.83 45.02
CA LEU A 16 -33.55 30.28 46.33
C LEU A 16 -33.20 28.80 46.44
N GLY A 17 -32.07 28.63 47.09
CA GLY A 17 -31.38 27.40 47.42
C GLY A 17 -32.02 26.54 48.49
N VAL A 18 -31.61 25.29 48.51
CA VAL A 18 -31.57 24.42 49.68
C VAL A 18 -30.29 23.62 49.61
N ALA A 19 -29.39 23.84 50.57
CA ALA A 19 -28.21 23.04 50.77
C ALA A 19 -28.59 21.75 51.51
N LEU A 20 -28.34 20.61 50.91
CA LEU A 20 -28.41 19.32 51.60
C LEU A 20 -27.00 18.71 51.65
N LEU A 21 -26.45 18.68 52.85
CA LEU A 21 -25.17 18.06 53.18
C LEU A 21 -25.40 16.53 53.27
N CYS A 22 -24.92 15.76 52.34
CA CYS A 22 -24.78 14.30 52.48
C CYS A 22 -23.34 13.91 52.42
N ALA A 23 -22.84 13.39 53.54
CA ALA A 23 -21.56 12.74 53.63
C ALA A 23 -21.54 11.45 52.82
N ALA A 24 -20.71 11.36 51.80
CA ALA A 24 -20.49 10.13 51.06
C ALA A 24 -19.15 9.54 51.44
N VAL A 25 -19.20 8.34 51.98
CA VAL A 25 -18.10 7.43 52.27
C VAL A 25 -17.43 7.07 50.95
N GLY A 26 -16.13 7.38 50.84
CA GLY A 26 -15.34 7.05 49.66
C GLY A 26 -15.06 5.58 49.54
N LEU A 27 -15.70 4.92 48.56
CA LEU A 27 -15.21 3.67 48.00
C LEU A 27 -14.25 3.98 46.86
N VAL A 28 -12.98 3.74 47.07
CA VAL A 28 -11.96 3.77 46.02
C VAL A 28 -12.13 2.49 45.21
N VAL A 29 -12.77 2.59 44.07
CA VAL A 29 -12.76 1.52 43.04
C VAL A 29 -11.49 1.75 42.21
N PRO A 30 -10.57 0.78 42.10
CA PRO A 30 -9.45 0.92 41.19
C PRO A 30 -9.98 0.99 39.74
N CYS A 31 -9.73 2.11 39.08
CA CYS A 31 -9.99 2.31 37.69
C CYS A 31 -9.09 1.34 36.91
N ALA A 32 -9.66 0.23 36.44
CA ALA A 32 -9.04 -0.62 35.44
C ALA A 32 -8.88 0.22 34.18
N SER A 33 -7.64 0.58 33.83
CA SER A 33 -7.30 1.20 32.57
C SER A 33 -7.79 0.30 31.42
N SER A 34 -8.91 0.66 30.83
CA SER A 34 -9.34 0.07 29.58
C SER A 34 -8.31 0.47 28.52
N ARG A 35 -7.45 -0.48 28.18
CA ARG A 35 -6.57 -0.40 27.02
C ARG A 35 -7.48 -0.25 25.80
N ALA A 36 -7.57 0.96 25.28
CA ALA A 36 -8.27 1.21 24.02
C ALA A 36 -7.65 0.29 22.96
N ALA A 37 -8.47 -0.53 22.33
CA ALA A 37 -8.07 -1.29 21.18
C ALA A 37 -7.67 -0.30 20.08
N THR A 38 -6.37 -0.18 19.84
CA THR A 38 -5.84 0.57 18.71
C THR A 38 -6.28 -0.18 17.46
N GLY A 39 -7.13 0.47 16.65
CA GLY A 39 -7.51 -0.03 15.34
C GLY A 39 -6.28 -0.22 14.45
N PRO A 40 -6.33 -1.05 13.40
CA PRO A 40 -5.22 -1.30 12.50
C PRO A 40 -4.91 -0.03 11.70
N GLY A 41 -3.88 0.74 12.11
CA GLY A 41 -3.52 1.96 11.39
C GLY A 41 -2.56 2.93 12.07
N ALA A 42 -2.13 2.67 13.30
CA ALA A 42 -1.07 3.48 13.90
C ALA A 42 0.30 2.98 13.39
N ALA A 43 1.05 3.86 12.73
CA ALA A 43 2.47 3.65 12.51
C ALA A 43 3.12 3.48 13.87
N VAL A 44 3.61 2.28 14.19
CA VAL A 44 4.47 2.04 15.36
C VAL A 44 5.87 2.41 14.92
N ASP A 45 6.32 3.59 15.35
CA ASP A 45 7.71 3.99 15.28
C ASP A 45 8.56 2.95 16.02
N GLY A 46 9.46 2.28 15.29
CA GLY A 46 10.63 1.63 15.85
C GLY A 46 10.54 0.16 16.25
N GLU A 47 9.41 -0.52 16.29
CA GLU A 47 9.38 -1.96 16.48
C GLU A 47 9.54 -2.67 15.12
N GLN A 48 10.69 -3.31 14.91
CA GLN A 48 10.87 -4.23 13.77
C GLN A 48 9.88 -5.38 13.93
N GLU A 49 8.88 -5.42 13.07
CA GLU A 49 7.94 -6.55 13.01
C GLU A 49 8.74 -7.83 12.75
N GLU A 50 8.59 -8.83 13.61
CA GLU A 50 9.45 -10.03 13.61
C GLU A 50 9.56 -10.69 12.22
N GLY A 51 10.78 -10.81 11.74
CA GLY A 51 11.14 -11.43 10.48
C GLY A 51 10.92 -10.57 9.23
N PHE A 52 10.58 -9.28 9.36
CA PHE A 52 10.60 -8.33 8.26
C PHE A 52 11.93 -7.60 8.18
N THR A 53 12.41 -7.39 6.95
CA THR A 53 13.53 -6.51 6.63
C THR A 53 12.96 -5.17 6.16
N ASN A 54 13.34 -4.06 6.82
CA ASN A 54 13.04 -2.70 6.35
C ASN A 54 13.98 -2.38 5.19
N LEU A 55 13.44 -1.94 4.06
CA LEU A 55 14.21 -1.66 2.85
C LEU A 55 14.47 -0.17 2.64
N LEU A 56 13.98 0.70 3.52
CA LEU A 56 14.17 2.15 3.47
C LEU A 56 14.87 2.69 4.74
N GLY A 57 15.63 1.83 5.43
CA GLY A 57 16.49 2.22 6.54
C GLY A 57 17.78 2.92 6.10
N ASP A 58 18.72 3.09 7.04
CA ASP A 58 20.03 3.69 6.80
C ASP A 58 20.84 2.91 5.75
N ASP A 59 20.58 1.62 5.61
CA ASP A 59 21.16 0.69 4.66
C ASP A 59 20.37 0.57 3.33
N ALA A 60 19.43 1.48 3.06
CA ALA A 60 18.55 1.39 1.88
C ALA A 60 19.32 1.20 0.57
N LYS A 61 20.49 1.83 0.41
CA LYS A 61 21.32 1.68 -0.80
C LYS A 61 21.84 0.26 -1.01
N ASP A 62 21.86 -0.55 0.04
CA ASP A 62 22.28 -1.96 -0.05
C ASP A 62 21.16 -2.86 -0.56
N HIS A 63 19.91 -2.38 -0.48
CA HIS A 63 18.72 -3.11 -0.91
C HIS A 63 18.27 -2.79 -2.34
N TRP A 64 18.66 -1.64 -2.90
CA TRP A 64 18.11 -1.14 -4.14
C TRP A 64 19.16 -0.84 -5.21
N ARG A 65 18.74 -0.98 -6.47
CA ARG A 65 19.46 -0.54 -7.68
C ARG A 65 18.46 -0.14 -8.77
N GLY A 66 18.92 0.39 -9.87
CA GLY A 66 18.10 0.56 -11.07
C GLY A 66 17.78 -0.78 -11.73
N TYR A 67 16.66 -0.84 -12.44
CA TYR A 67 16.36 -2.02 -13.27
C TYR A 67 17.33 -2.14 -14.44
N ALA A 68 17.63 -1.02 -15.10
CA ALA A 68 18.52 -0.98 -16.28
C ALA A 68 20.00 -0.94 -15.92
N ASP A 69 20.37 -0.53 -14.70
CA ASP A 69 21.74 -0.38 -14.25
C ASP A 69 21.93 -0.77 -12.77
N GLU A 70 23.22 -0.91 -12.34
CA GLU A 70 23.53 -1.34 -10.97
C GLU A 70 23.48 -0.19 -9.94
N GLY A 71 23.35 1.06 -10.42
CA GLY A 71 23.37 2.22 -9.56
C GLY A 71 21.99 2.57 -8.96
N TRP A 72 22.00 3.50 -8.01
CA TRP A 72 20.78 4.13 -7.55
C TRP A 72 20.23 5.07 -8.63
N PRO A 73 18.97 4.91 -9.12
CA PRO A 73 18.45 5.73 -10.19
C PRO A 73 18.33 7.19 -9.80
N ALA A 74 18.82 8.10 -10.62
CA ALA A 74 18.94 9.53 -10.31
C ALA A 74 17.60 10.21 -9.99
N GLY A 75 16.50 9.71 -10.54
CA GLY A 75 15.15 10.22 -10.32
C GLY A 75 14.51 9.81 -8.99
N TRP A 76 15.11 8.89 -8.26
CA TRP A 76 14.62 8.41 -6.98
C TRP A 76 15.38 9.06 -5.84
N LYS A 77 14.66 9.65 -4.89
CA LYS A 77 15.21 10.32 -3.71
C LYS A 77 14.67 9.67 -2.45
N LEU A 78 15.56 9.40 -1.50
CA LEU A 78 15.19 8.93 -0.17
C LEU A 78 15.42 10.05 0.83
N ALA A 79 14.38 10.45 1.53
CA ALA A 79 14.43 11.44 2.60
C ALA A 79 13.43 11.05 3.71
N ASP A 80 13.86 11.09 4.94
CA ASP A 80 13.03 10.83 6.13
C ASP A 80 12.21 9.52 6.02
N GLY A 81 12.86 8.43 5.58
CA GLY A 81 12.23 7.12 5.40
C GLY A 81 11.19 7.06 4.28
N THR A 82 11.12 8.10 3.44
CA THR A 82 10.21 8.15 2.29
C THR A 82 11.05 8.15 1.00
N LEU A 83 10.77 7.19 0.13
CA LEU A 83 11.31 7.08 -1.21
C LEU A 83 10.38 7.78 -2.18
N VAL A 84 10.89 8.74 -2.95
CA VAL A 84 10.11 9.58 -3.89
C VAL A 84 10.67 9.43 -5.28
N ARG A 85 9.82 9.10 -6.25
CA ARG A 85 10.13 9.30 -7.66
C ARG A 85 9.86 10.77 -8.00
N ALA A 86 10.92 11.55 -8.19
CA ALA A 86 10.86 13.00 -8.41
C ALA A 86 11.49 13.44 -9.76
N GLY A 87 11.87 12.49 -10.60
CA GLY A 87 12.48 12.73 -11.92
C GLY A 87 12.62 11.45 -12.70
N GLY A 88 13.16 11.51 -13.92
CA GLY A 88 13.44 10.31 -14.72
C GLY A 88 14.56 9.44 -14.11
N GLY A 89 14.81 8.31 -14.70
CA GLY A 89 15.89 7.39 -14.29
C GLY A 89 15.48 5.92 -14.31
N GLY A 90 14.23 5.66 -14.69
CA GLY A 90 13.68 4.30 -14.80
C GLY A 90 13.31 3.69 -13.45
N ASP A 91 12.89 2.44 -13.50
CA ASP A 91 12.41 1.71 -12.36
C ASP A 91 13.51 1.44 -11.34
N ILE A 92 13.16 1.53 -10.04
CA ILE A 92 14.04 1.09 -8.96
C ILE A 92 13.68 -0.35 -8.57
N MET A 93 14.69 -1.20 -8.38
CA MET A 93 14.54 -2.64 -8.21
C MET A 93 15.25 -3.13 -6.96
N SER A 94 14.69 -4.12 -6.27
CA SER A 94 15.36 -4.82 -5.19
C SER A 94 16.61 -5.56 -5.71
N LYS A 95 17.74 -5.47 -4.99
CA LYS A 95 18.94 -6.27 -5.31
C LYS A 95 18.72 -7.76 -5.04
N GLN A 96 17.95 -8.06 -4.00
CA GLN A 96 17.61 -9.43 -3.62
C GLN A 96 16.40 -9.94 -4.40
N GLU A 97 16.42 -11.21 -4.76
CA GLU A 97 15.27 -11.94 -5.31
C GLU A 97 14.47 -12.63 -4.20
N TYR A 98 13.15 -12.74 -4.42
CA TYR A 98 12.21 -13.38 -3.50
C TYR A 98 11.36 -14.41 -4.25
N GLY A 99 11.18 -15.58 -3.67
CA GLY A 99 10.26 -16.62 -4.14
C GLY A 99 8.90 -16.46 -3.49
N ASP A 100 8.75 -16.98 -2.29
CA ASP A 100 7.60 -16.77 -1.44
C ASP A 100 7.87 -15.59 -0.49
N PHE A 101 6.93 -14.66 -0.40
CA PHE A 101 7.15 -13.45 0.41
C PHE A 101 5.84 -12.80 0.90
N ASP A 102 5.99 -11.95 1.92
CA ASP A 102 5.01 -10.97 2.40
C ASP A 102 5.67 -9.58 2.26
N LEU A 103 5.28 -8.81 1.24
CA LEU A 103 5.74 -7.45 0.99
C LEU A 103 4.69 -6.47 1.49
N ARG A 104 5.11 -5.49 2.27
CA ARG A 104 4.25 -4.43 2.79
C ARG A 104 4.88 -3.08 2.56
N LEU A 105 4.06 -2.13 2.16
CA LEU A 105 4.46 -0.74 1.98
C LEU A 105 3.25 0.19 1.98
N ASP A 106 3.51 1.47 2.18
CA ASP A 106 2.54 2.52 1.92
C ASP A 106 2.95 3.27 0.65
N TRP A 107 1.97 3.65 -0.16
CA TRP A 107 2.18 4.50 -1.32
C TRP A 107 1.22 5.69 -1.35
N LYS A 108 1.66 6.78 -1.95
CA LYS A 108 0.88 7.97 -2.26
C LYS A 108 1.21 8.38 -3.68
N ILE A 109 0.21 8.79 -4.47
CA ILE A 109 0.37 9.16 -5.87
C ILE A 109 -0.10 10.61 -6.10
N SER A 110 0.51 11.29 -7.06
CA SER A 110 0.05 12.60 -7.54
C SER A 110 -1.29 12.50 -8.27
N GLU A 111 -1.96 13.64 -8.46
CA GLU A 111 -3.20 13.71 -9.22
C GLU A 111 -2.99 13.24 -10.67
N GLY A 112 -3.82 12.31 -11.13
CA GLY A 112 -3.70 11.70 -12.45
C GLY A 112 -2.49 10.78 -12.61
N GLY A 113 -1.76 10.49 -11.52
CA GLY A 113 -0.51 9.75 -11.56
C GLY A 113 -0.71 8.24 -11.70
N ASN A 114 0.37 7.59 -12.21
CA ASN A 114 0.50 6.16 -12.43
C ASN A 114 1.87 5.68 -11.95
N SER A 115 1.91 4.51 -11.36
CA SER A 115 3.07 3.74 -10.96
C SER A 115 2.67 2.28 -10.78
N GLY A 116 3.58 1.41 -10.34
CA GLY A 116 3.29 -0.01 -10.11
C GLY A 116 4.29 -0.65 -9.15
N ILE A 117 3.86 -1.72 -8.49
CA ILE A 117 4.72 -2.61 -7.72
C ILE A 117 4.78 -3.92 -8.49
N ILE A 118 5.89 -4.15 -9.21
CA ILE A 118 6.04 -5.32 -10.09
C ILE A 118 6.93 -6.32 -9.38
N TYR A 119 6.50 -7.57 -9.27
CA TYR A 119 7.20 -8.61 -8.51
C TYR A 119 7.44 -9.88 -9.32
N ARG A 120 8.39 -10.70 -8.88
CA ARG A 120 8.95 -11.85 -9.59
C ARG A 120 9.53 -11.46 -10.96
N VAL A 121 10.21 -10.33 -10.98
CA VAL A 121 10.87 -9.76 -12.15
C VAL A 121 12.16 -10.50 -12.44
N SER A 122 12.40 -10.87 -13.70
CA SER A 122 13.72 -11.24 -14.21
C SER A 122 14.42 -10.04 -14.84
N THR A 123 15.75 -10.07 -14.84
CA THR A 123 16.58 -9.06 -15.52
C THR A 123 16.87 -9.45 -16.97
N GLY A 124 17.41 -8.50 -17.75
CA GLY A 124 17.81 -8.72 -19.14
C GLY A 124 16.71 -8.46 -20.18
N ASP A 125 15.51 -8.13 -19.75
CA ASP A 125 14.43 -7.66 -20.62
C ASP A 125 14.39 -6.12 -20.68
N PRO A 126 13.81 -5.51 -21.74
CA PRO A 126 13.70 -4.06 -21.84
C PRO A 126 12.89 -3.40 -20.73
N ALA A 127 11.98 -4.14 -20.07
CA ALA A 127 11.14 -3.61 -19.00
C ALA A 127 10.70 -4.73 -18.02
N PRO A 128 10.54 -4.43 -16.71
CA PRO A 128 10.21 -5.42 -15.68
C PRO A 128 8.85 -6.09 -15.88
N TYR A 129 7.87 -5.38 -16.43
CA TYR A 129 6.52 -5.90 -16.67
C TYR A 129 6.46 -6.99 -17.77
N LEU A 130 7.53 -7.21 -18.52
CA LEU A 130 7.59 -8.31 -19.52
C LEU A 130 7.67 -9.68 -18.86
N SER A 131 8.16 -9.75 -17.64
CA SER A 131 8.28 -10.99 -16.86
C SER A 131 7.47 -10.97 -15.57
N GLY A 132 7.45 -9.84 -14.88
CA GLY A 132 6.83 -9.67 -13.57
C GLY A 132 5.33 -9.38 -13.63
N MET A 133 4.67 -9.66 -12.51
CA MET A 133 3.26 -9.34 -12.27
C MET A 133 3.16 -8.03 -11.51
N GLU A 134 2.16 -7.20 -11.81
CA GLU A 134 2.03 -5.86 -11.26
C GLU A 134 0.83 -5.72 -10.34
N CYS A 135 1.08 -5.22 -9.12
CA CYS A 135 0.07 -4.61 -8.28
C CYS A 135 0.00 -3.12 -8.61
N GLN A 136 -1.11 -2.70 -9.19
CA GLN A 136 -1.27 -1.35 -9.73
C GLN A 136 -1.27 -0.27 -8.64
N VAL A 137 -0.59 0.85 -8.92
CA VAL A 137 -0.58 2.10 -8.14
C VAL A 137 -1.07 3.24 -9.03
N LEU A 138 -2.25 3.79 -8.72
CA LEU A 138 -2.94 4.69 -9.65
C LEU A 138 -3.83 5.70 -8.93
N ASP A 139 -3.99 6.90 -9.50
CA ASP A 139 -5.15 7.75 -9.23
C ASP A 139 -6.36 7.23 -10.03
N ASN A 140 -7.19 6.38 -9.40
CA ASN A 140 -8.36 5.80 -10.05
C ASN A 140 -9.37 6.84 -10.58
N GLN A 141 -9.35 8.06 -10.03
CA GLN A 141 -10.35 9.07 -10.36
C GLN A 141 -9.99 9.88 -11.61
N ARG A 142 -8.68 10.17 -11.80
CA ARG A 142 -8.22 11.09 -12.85
C ARG A 142 -7.41 10.43 -13.94
N HIS A 143 -6.68 9.35 -13.67
CA HIS A 143 -5.94 8.62 -14.70
C HIS A 143 -6.89 7.85 -15.63
N ALA A 144 -6.54 7.76 -16.91
CA ALA A 144 -7.37 7.07 -17.92
C ALA A 144 -7.62 5.61 -17.58
N ASP A 145 -6.61 4.92 -17.06
CA ASP A 145 -6.68 3.51 -16.65
C ASP A 145 -7.66 3.26 -15.50
N GLY A 146 -7.92 4.25 -14.66
CA GLY A 146 -8.89 4.14 -13.55
C GLY A 146 -10.34 3.91 -14.00
N LYS A 147 -10.66 4.16 -15.28
CA LYS A 147 -11.97 3.89 -15.87
C LYS A 147 -12.22 2.40 -16.14
N ASN A 148 -11.18 1.60 -16.18
CA ASN A 148 -11.26 0.16 -16.38
C ASN A 148 -10.91 -0.55 -15.06
N PRO A 149 -11.83 -1.30 -14.45
CA PRO A 149 -11.56 -2.01 -13.20
C PRO A 149 -10.33 -2.93 -13.25
N LEU A 150 -10.01 -3.52 -14.39
CA LEU A 150 -8.85 -4.40 -14.56
C LEU A 150 -7.50 -3.67 -14.48
N THR A 151 -7.50 -2.34 -14.58
CA THR A 151 -6.29 -1.51 -14.50
C THR A 151 -6.32 -0.54 -13.32
N SER A 152 -7.27 -0.73 -12.37
CA SER A 152 -7.42 0.08 -11.16
C SER A 152 -6.41 -0.30 -10.08
N ALA A 153 -6.11 0.66 -9.19
CA ALA A 153 -5.16 0.52 -8.09
C ALA A 153 -5.45 -0.68 -7.18
N GLY A 154 -4.42 -1.44 -6.83
CA GLY A 154 -4.51 -2.65 -6.01
C GLY A 154 -4.83 -3.91 -6.79
N GLY A 155 -5.33 -3.80 -8.03
CA GLY A 155 -5.57 -4.94 -8.91
C GLY A 155 -4.28 -5.65 -9.34
N LEU A 156 -4.40 -6.89 -9.78
CA LEU A 156 -3.36 -7.53 -10.58
C LEU A 156 -3.57 -7.08 -12.03
N TYR A 157 -2.74 -6.12 -12.45
CA TYR A 157 -2.93 -5.32 -13.66
C TYR A 157 -3.34 -6.15 -14.88
N ALA A 158 -4.43 -5.74 -15.51
CA ALA A 158 -5.04 -6.34 -16.71
C ALA A 158 -5.47 -7.83 -16.57
N LEU A 159 -5.48 -8.39 -15.35
CA LEU A 159 -5.92 -9.77 -15.07
C LEU A 159 -7.03 -9.84 -14.02
N TYR A 160 -6.85 -9.21 -12.87
CA TYR A 160 -7.81 -9.23 -11.76
C TYR A 160 -8.08 -7.82 -11.27
N ALA A 161 -9.33 -7.39 -11.42
CA ALA A 161 -9.79 -6.14 -10.81
C ALA A 161 -9.74 -6.25 -9.28
N PRO A 162 -9.47 -5.15 -8.57
CA PRO A 162 -9.59 -5.13 -7.11
C PRO A 162 -11.07 -5.25 -6.70
N ASP A 163 -11.37 -6.18 -5.82
CA ASP A 163 -12.72 -6.37 -5.26
C ASP A 163 -12.61 -6.67 -3.75
N PRO A 164 -13.11 -5.75 -2.90
CA PRO A 164 -13.73 -4.47 -3.22
C PRO A 164 -12.72 -3.39 -3.64
N ASP A 165 -13.17 -2.33 -4.33
CA ASP A 165 -12.35 -1.12 -4.48
C ASP A 165 -12.12 -0.50 -3.09
N ALA A 166 -10.86 -0.39 -2.72
CA ALA A 166 -10.44 0.11 -1.42
C ALA A 166 -9.43 1.27 -1.54
N CYS A 167 -9.23 1.79 -2.76
CA CYS A 167 -8.27 2.85 -3.04
C CYS A 167 -8.74 4.18 -2.42
N LYS A 168 -7.80 4.88 -1.77
CA LYS A 168 -8.00 6.26 -1.33
C LYS A 168 -7.62 7.23 -2.46
N PRO A 169 -8.15 8.46 -2.45
CA PRO A 169 -7.82 9.47 -3.45
C PRO A 169 -6.33 9.79 -3.56
N ALA A 170 -5.93 10.36 -4.71
CA ALA A 170 -4.59 10.94 -4.89
C ALA A 170 -4.24 11.92 -3.77
N GLY A 171 -2.97 11.94 -3.35
CA GLY A 171 -2.49 12.73 -2.22
C GLY A 171 -2.66 12.04 -0.86
N GLU A 172 -3.43 10.98 -0.75
CA GLU A 172 -3.58 10.19 0.47
C GLU A 172 -2.69 8.93 0.46
N TRP A 173 -2.26 8.51 1.66
CA TRP A 173 -1.48 7.29 1.82
C TRP A 173 -2.37 6.06 1.76
N ASN A 174 -2.05 5.15 0.84
CA ASN A 174 -2.62 3.82 0.70
C ASN A 174 -1.66 2.78 1.24
N GLN A 175 -2.16 1.81 2.00
CA GLN A 175 -1.39 0.69 2.53
C GLN A 175 -1.59 -0.52 1.63
N VAL A 176 -0.50 -1.08 1.15
CA VAL A 176 -0.52 -2.31 0.34
C VAL A 176 0.21 -3.43 1.07
N ARG A 177 -0.32 -4.64 0.92
CA ARG A 177 0.35 -5.89 1.27
C ARG A 177 0.18 -6.87 0.11
N ILE A 178 1.29 -7.46 -0.34
CA ILE A 178 1.32 -8.49 -1.37
C ILE A 178 1.87 -9.76 -0.73
N VAL A 179 1.10 -10.84 -0.77
CA VAL A 179 1.52 -12.15 -0.27
C VAL A 179 1.58 -13.13 -1.42
N VAL A 180 2.74 -13.76 -1.60
CA VAL A 180 2.94 -14.79 -2.60
C VAL A 180 3.43 -16.06 -1.91
N ARG A 181 2.75 -17.19 -2.17
CA ARG A 181 3.11 -18.52 -1.68
C ARG A 181 2.96 -19.53 -2.81
N GLY A 182 4.08 -19.97 -3.37
CA GLY A 182 4.07 -20.79 -4.57
C GLY A 182 3.34 -20.10 -5.72
N LYS A 183 2.23 -20.65 -6.13
CA LYS A 183 1.36 -20.08 -7.18
C LYS A 183 0.22 -19.23 -6.65
N HIS A 184 0.03 -19.16 -5.33
CA HIS A 184 -1.04 -18.37 -4.72
C HIS A 184 -0.60 -16.93 -4.51
N VAL A 185 -1.35 -15.98 -5.06
CA VAL A 185 -1.12 -14.54 -5.03
C VAL A 185 -2.29 -13.85 -4.37
N GLN A 186 -2.00 -13.00 -3.40
CA GLN A 186 -3.00 -12.17 -2.73
C GLN A 186 -2.53 -10.72 -2.67
N HIS A 187 -3.40 -9.78 -3.05
CA HIS A 187 -3.20 -8.35 -2.79
C HIS A 187 -4.19 -7.88 -1.73
N TYR A 188 -3.69 -7.02 -0.86
CA TYR A 188 -4.48 -6.30 0.13
C TYR A 188 -4.25 -4.81 -0.07
N LEU A 189 -5.32 -4.03 -0.04
CA LEU A 189 -5.29 -2.58 -0.10
C LEU A 189 -6.11 -2.00 1.06
N ASN A 190 -5.48 -1.16 1.87
CA ASN A 190 -6.08 -0.53 3.05
C ASN A 190 -6.79 -1.52 3.99
N GLY A 191 -6.13 -2.67 4.24
CA GLY A 191 -6.61 -3.73 5.13
C GLY A 191 -7.62 -4.69 4.51
N LYS A 192 -8.08 -4.45 3.28
CA LYS A 192 -9.01 -5.34 2.58
C LYS A 192 -8.27 -6.21 1.57
N LYS A 193 -8.57 -7.51 1.53
CA LYS A 193 -8.09 -8.40 0.47
C LYS A 193 -8.85 -8.05 -0.81
N VAL A 194 -8.13 -7.61 -1.83
CA VAL A 194 -8.71 -7.11 -3.09
C VAL A 194 -8.43 -8.01 -4.29
N VAL A 195 -7.39 -8.86 -4.20
CA VAL A 195 -7.09 -9.91 -5.19
C VAL A 195 -6.76 -11.20 -4.44
N ASP A 196 -7.26 -12.32 -4.97
CA ASP A 196 -6.95 -13.67 -4.51
C ASP A 196 -6.99 -14.60 -5.72
N CYS A 197 -5.83 -15.08 -6.16
CA CYS A 197 -5.75 -15.90 -7.36
C CYS A 197 -4.64 -16.95 -7.29
N VAL A 198 -4.74 -17.97 -8.14
CA VAL A 198 -3.74 -19.03 -8.27
C VAL A 198 -3.21 -19.07 -9.69
N ILE A 199 -1.93 -18.78 -9.87
CA ILE A 199 -1.23 -18.82 -11.17
C ILE A 199 -1.35 -20.22 -11.77
N GLY A 200 -1.81 -20.30 -13.03
CA GLY A 200 -1.98 -21.55 -13.75
C GLY A 200 -3.30 -22.29 -13.47
N SER A 201 -4.20 -21.75 -12.63
CA SER A 201 -5.57 -22.26 -12.51
C SER A 201 -6.37 -22.03 -13.80
N ASP A 202 -7.50 -22.70 -13.96
CA ASP A 202 -8.37 -22.52 -15.14
C ASP A 202 -8.84 -21.06 -15.27
N ASP A 203 -9.21 -20.40 -14.14
CA ASP A 203 -9.58 -18.99 -14.14
C ASP A 203 -8.42 -18.09 -14.55
N TRP A 204 -7.22 -18.33 -14.02
CA TRP A 204 -6.00 -17.63 -14.43
C TRP A 204 -5.75 -17.78 -15.94
N ASN A 205 -5.76 -19.01 -16.43
CA ASN A 205 -5.47 -19.31 -17.84
C ASN A 205 -6.47 -18.65 -18.77
N LYS A 206 -7.77 -18.65 -18.41
CA LYS A 206 -8.82 -17.96 -19.15
C LYS A 206 -8.59 -16.45 -19.20
N ARG A 207 -8.25 -15.82 -18.08
CA ARG A 207 -7.96 -14.38 -18.00
C ARG A 207 -6.70 -14.02 -18.77
N LEU A 208 -5.64 -14.79 -18.61
CA LEU A 208 -4.37 -14.60 -19.31
C LEU A 208 -4.58 -14.65 -20.83
N ALA A 209 -5.30 -15.65 -21.32
CA ALA A 209 -5.61 -15.78 -22.75
C ALA A 209 -6.44 -14.63 -23.33
N ALA A 210 -7.26 -13.96 -22.48
CA ALA A 210 -8.07 -12.81 -22.88
C ALA A 210 -7.35 -11.46 -22.67
N SER A 211 -6.15 -11.46 -22.08
CA SER A 211 -5.41 -10.25 -21.74
C SER A 211 -4.38 -9.86 -22.79
N LYS A 212 -3.78 -8.66 -22.64
CA LYS A 212 -2.63 -8.23 -23.45
C LYS A 212 -1.40 -9.12 -23.29
N PHE A 213 -1.34 -9.96 -22.25
CA PHE A 213 -0.21 -10.83 -21.93
C PHE A 213 -0.27 -12.20 -22.61
N ALA A 214 -1.33 -12.51 -23.40
CA ALA A 214 -1.58 -13.83 -23.98
C ALA A 214 -0.38 -14.40 -24.79
N GLY A 215 0.38 -13.53 -25.46
CA GLY A 215 1.55 -13.93 -26.25
C GLY A 215 2.90 -13.65 -25.57
N TRP A 216 2.93 -13.30 -24.29
CA TRP A 216 4.17 -12.94 -23.61
C TRP A 216 4.82 -14.18 -22.96
N GLU A 217 5.92 -14.64 -23.55
CA GLU A 217 6.55 -15.92 -23.17
C GLU A 217 7.05 -15.94 -21.72
N LYS A 218 7.55 -14.80 -21.21
CA LYS A 218 8.17 -14.70 -19.89
C LYS A 218 7.19 -14.27 -18.79
N PHE A 219 6.04 -13.72 -19.15
CA PHE A 219 5.10 -13.15 -18.16
C PHE A 219 4.61 -14.19 -17.16
N ALA A 220 4.81 -13.90 -15.88
CA ALA A 220 4.39 -14.72 -14.73
C ALA A 220 4.95 -16.17 -14.75
N LYS A 221 6.12 -16.39 -15.36
CA LYS A 221 6.77 -17.71 -15.42
C LYS A 221 7.76 -17.94 -14.28
N ASN A 222 8.25 -16.86 -13.66
CA ASN A 222 9.26 -16.94 -12.60
C ASN A 222 8.63 -17.38 -11.28
N ASP A 223 9.24 -18.38 -10.63
CA ASP A 223 8.88 -18.75 -9.27
C ASP A 223 9.62 -17.88 -8.22
N ARG A 224 10.69 -17.20 -8.63
CA ARG A 224 11.51 -16.28 -7.85
C ARG A 224 11.94 -15.12 -8.76
N GLY A 225 12.15 -13.93 -8.19
CA GLY A 225 12.66 -12.78 -8.90
C GLY A 225 12.68 -11.54 -8.03
N HIS A 226 13.10 -10.44 -8.61
CA HIS A 226 13.14 -9.13 -7.97
C HIS A 226 11.74 -8.53 -7.86
N PHE A 227 11.59 -7.47 -7.05
CA PHE A 227 10.47 -6.57 -7.20
C PHE A 227 10.95 -5.16 -7.55
N THR A 228 10.13 -4.42 -8.31
CA THR A 228 10.42 -3.06 -8.74
C THR A 228 9.31 -2.11 -8.31
N LEU A 229 9.69 -0.85 -8.12
CA LEU A 229 8.77 0.26 -8.03
C LEU A 229 8.89 1.04 -9.34
N GLN A 230 7.77 1.19 -10.06
CA GLN A 230 7.77 1.67 -11.44
C GLN A 230 7.93 3.18 -11.54
N ASP A 231 8.78 3.62 -12.45
CA ASP A 231 8.86 4.98 -12.98
C ASP A 231 7.95 5.12 -14.21
N HIS A 232 6.70 5.54 -14.00
CA HIS A 232 5.76 5.78 -15.11
C HIS A 232 5.71 7.25 -15.57
N GLY A 233 6.58 8.09 -15.02
CA GLY A 233 6.64 9.52 -15.36
C GLY A 233 6.05 10.44 -14.29
N ASP A 234 5.20 9.93 -13.43
CA ASP A 234 4.48 10.69 -12.42
C ASP A 234 5.16 10.66 -11.06
N GLU A 235 4.87 11.64 -10.21
CA GLU A 235 5.39 11.70 -8.86
C GLU A 235 4.63 10.70 -7.95
N VAL A 236 5.39 9.82 -7.32
CA VAL A 236 4.90 8.81 -6.39
C VAL A 236 5.82 8.74 -5.17
N TRP A 237 5.22 8.49 -4.01
CA TRP A 237 5.91 8.35 -2.72
C TRP A 237 5.66 6.95 -2.16
N TYR A 238 6.73 6.33 -1.66
CA TYR A 238 6.70 5.05 -0.96
C TYR A 238 7.34 5.18 0.41
N ARG A 239 6.75 4.58 1.43
CA ARG A 239 7.33 4.50 2.78
C ARG A 239 6.98 3.16 3.43
N ASN A 240 7.58 2.87 4.57
CA ASN A 240 7.34 1.64 5.33
C ASN A 240 7.54 0.38 4.47
N VAL A 241 8.46 0.44 3.49
CA VAL A 241 8.73 -0.68 2.57
C VAL A 241 9.49 -1.75 3.34
N ARG A 242 8.82 -2.86 3.59
CA ARG A 242 9.38 -3.99 4.31
C ARG A 242 8.92 -5.31 3.72
N ILE A 243 9.80 -6.30 3.76
CA ILE A 243 9.55 -7.61 3.18
C ILE A 243 9.99 -8.72 4.12
N LYS A 244 9.20 -9.79 4.14
CA LYS A 244 9.51 -11.04 4.83
C LYS A 244 9.57 -12.16 3.80
N SER A 245 10.74 -12.83 3.69
CA SER A 245 10.80 -14.07 2.93
C SER A 245 9.99 -15.16 3.66
N LEU A 246 9.16 -15.84 2.89
CA LEU A 246 8.37 -16.99 3.33
C LEU A 246 8.91 -18.29 2.73
N ASP A 247 10.02 -18.21 1.99
CA ASP A 247 10.72 -19.38 1.47
C ASP A 247 11.04 -20.33 2.64
N LYS A 248 10.81 -21.61 2.44
CA LYS A 248 11.25 -22.61 3.41
C LYS A 248 12.78 -22.48 3.52
N LYS A 249 13.30 -22.23 4.73
CA LYS A 249 14.74 -22.40 4.93
C LYS A 249 15.07 -23.81 4.47
N SER A 250 15.97 -23.95 3.49
CA SER A 250 16.54 -25.27 3.22
C SER A 250 17.13 -25.73 4.55
N ALA A 251 16.69 -26.90 5.02
CA ALA A 251 17.38 -27.54 6.12
C ALA A 251 18.84 -27.63 5.66
N ALA A 252 19.74 -26.89 6.33
CA ALA A 252 21.16 -27.00 6.10
C ALA A 252 21.53 -28.46 6.38
N GLU A 253 21.97 -29.18 5.34
CA GLU A 253 22.65 -30.46 5.46
C GLU A 253 23.92 -30.31 6.25
#